data_0957df29a452c1156bb7bc5fe4d10b70
#
_entry.id   0957df29a452c1156bb7bc5fe4d10b70
#
_cell.length_a   1.000
_cell.length_b   1.000
_cell.length_c   1.000
_cell.angle_alpha   90.00
_cell.angle_beta   90.00
_cell.angle_gamma   90.00
#
_symmetry.space_group_name_H-M   'P 1'
#
loop_
_entity.id
_entity.type
_entity.pdbx_description
1 polymer ?
#
loop_
_entity_poly.entity_id
_entity_poly.type
_entity_poly.pdbx_seq_one_letter_code
_entity_poly.pdbx_strand_id
1 'polypeptide(L)'
;MMKRIGGLLCLTVMGIVCTGCMSAVSMVSKGGLDQKIKITSDPPGAEVFLMGSIPLGKTPLLDVTIERAQNPFVTLKKEGYVDQNLLLKHRYHAVLNPRKIPFEQREQFAQLKAVRSLTLMGYSEVQQNLAVGHGEYLASLLVTLKVPESEQGNAIRQLQELIADSEDPLEFSDKVLDQFHLKISRD
;
A
#
# COMPACT_ATOMS: atom_id res chain seq x y z
N MET A 1 -53.36 47.78 59.77
CA MET A 1 -52.92 46.67 60.62
C MET A 1 -51.63 46.13 59.99
N MET A 2 -50.43 46.61 60.48
CA MET A 2 -49.56 45.79 61.37
C MET A 2 -49.21 44.43 60.79
N LYS A 3 -47.96 44.04 60.55
CA LYS A 3 -46.66 44.19 61.24
C LYS A 3 -45.57 43.77 60.21
N ARG A 4 -44.52 44.45 59.96
CA ARG A 4 -43.14 44.42 60.54
C ARG A 4 -42.66 43.04 60.92
N ILE A 5 -41.45 42.72 60.38
CA ILE A 5 -40.21 42.26 61.01
C ILE A 5 -39.46 41.52 59.84
N GLY A 6 -38.34 41.86 59.33
CA GLY A 6 -37.12 42.26 60.02
C GLY A 6 -36.17 41.08 60.02
N GLY A 7 -34.99 41.28 59.54
CA GLY A 7 -33.90 40.35 59.82
C GLY A 7 -33.12 39.90 58.62
N LEU A 8 -32.08 40.46 58.43
CA LEU A 8 -30.68 40.17 58.76
C LEU A 8 -29.86 39.61 57.63
N LEU A 9 -29.00 40.47 57.19
CA LEU A 9 -27.72 40.19 56.50
C LEU A 9 -27.11 38.84 56.87
N CYS A 10 -26.71 38.08 55.89
CA CYS A 10 -25.53 37.26 56.03
C CYS A 10 -24.82 37.18 54.69
N LEU A 11 -23.84 38.05 54.54
CA LEU A 11 -22.79 37.97 53.57
C LEU A 11 -21.92 36.73 53.88
N THR A 12 -22.02 35.69 53.13
CA THR A 12 -20.99 34.67 53.03
C THR A 12 -20.57 34.57 51.60
N VAL A 13 -19.50 35.31 51.35
CA VAL A 13 -18.63 35.11 50.15
C VAL A 13 -18.01 33.74 50.33
N MET A 14 -18.58 32.75 49.72
CA MET A 14 -17.96 31.45 49.64
C MET A 14 -17.43 31.28 48.19
N GLY A 15 -16.13 31.61 48.05
CA GLY A 15 -15.38 31.38 46.85
C GLY A 15 -15.41 29.91 46.45
N ILE A 16 -16.21 29.60 45.46
CA ILE A 16 -16.15 28.32 44.77
C ILE A 16 -14.99 28.45 43.79
N VAL A 17 -13.81 28.00 44.26
CA VAL A 17 -12.72 27.67 43.38
C VAL A 17 -13.21 26.49 42.54
N CYS A 18 -13.77 26.78 41.37
CA CYS A 18 -13.94 25.80 40.33
C CYS A 18 -12.55 25.43 39.83
N THR A 19 -11.90 24.52 40.53
CA THR A 19 -10.86 23.68 39.92
C THR A 19 -11.56 22.89 38.82
N GLY A 20 -11.66 23.53 37.65
CA GLY A 20 -12.00 22.86 36.42
C GLY A 20 -10.96 21.77 36.18
N CYS A 21 -11.25 20.58 36.68
CA CYS A 21 -10.70 19.39 36.04
C CYS A 21 -11.07 19.49 34.56
N MET A 22 -10.15 20.02 33.76
CA MET A 22 -10.10 19.69 32.38
C MET A 22 -9.85 18.19 32.32
N SER A 23 -10.92 17.42 32.49
CA SER A 23 -10.96 16.09 31.94
C SER A 23 -10.77 16.30 30.47
N ALA A 24 -9.52 16.17 30.02
CA ALA A 24 -9.23 15.89 28.64
C ALA A 24 -10.04 14.64 28.31
N VAL A 25 -11.25 14.86 27.82
CA VAL A 25 -12.01 13.85 27.13
C VAL A 25 -11.17 13.55 25.92
N SER A 26 -10.24 12.62 26.09
CA SER A 26 -9.68 11.90 24.98
C SER A 26 -10.89 11.25 24.31
N MET A 27 -11.49 11.96 23.35
CA MET A 27 -12.35 11.36 22.36
C MET A 27 -11.44 10.44 21.55
N VAL A 28 -11.11 9.30 22.17
CA VAL A 28 -10.72 8.13 21.44
C VAL A 28 -11.95 7.77 20.62
N SER A 29 -12.03 8.26 19.41
CA SER A 29 -12.95 7.72 18.42
C SER A 29 -12.48 6.28 18.15
N LYS A 30 -12.90 5.37 19.03
CA LYS A 30 -12.82 3.92 18.83
C LYS A 30 -13.74 3.57 17.67
N GLY A 31 -13.26 3.74 16.47
CA GLY A 31 -14.02 3.44 15.25
C GLY A 31 -13.12 3.13 14.06
N GLY A 32 -11.83 3.29 14.18
CA GLY A 32 -10.89 2.87 13.17
C GLY A 32 -10.55 1.40 13.37
N LEU A 33 -11.03 0.53 12.47
CA LEU A 33 -10.49 -0.82 12.37
C LEU A 33 -9.00 -0.68 12.00
N ASP A 34 -8.12 -1.06 12.92
CA ASP A 34 -6.69 -1.13 12.65
C ASP A 34 -6.46 -1.99 11.41
N GLN A 35 -5.84 -1.41 10.41
CA GLN A 35 -5.56 -2.11 9.17
C GLN A 35 -4.12 -2.60 9.19
N LYS A 36 -3.94 -3.92 9.11
CA LYS A 36 -2.63 -4.50 8.86
C LYS A 36 -2.29 -4.35 7.38
N ILE A 37 -1.13 -3.77 7.11
CA ILE A 37 -0.63 -3.57 5.76
C ILE A 37 0.70 -4.28 5.56
N LYS A 38 0.90 -4.76 4.33
CA LYS A 38 2.17 -5.31 3.86
C LYS A 38 2.68 -4.42 2.73
N ILE A 39 3.87 -3.86 2.89
CA ILE A 39 4.50 -3.01 1.89
C ILE A 39 5.83 -3.63 1.48
N THR A 40 5.96 -3.92 0.20
CA THR A 40 7.19 -4.40 -0.41
C THR A 40 7.62 -3.44 -1.52
N SER A 41 8.89 -3.44 -1.87
CA SER A 41 9.39 -2.65 -3.00
C SER A 41 10.45 -3.41 -3.78
N ASP A 42 10.56 -3.09 -5.06
CA ASP A 42 11.66 -3.50 -5.91
C ASP A 42 12.42 -2.25 -6.41
N PRO A 43 13.68 -2.09 -6.01
CA PRO A 43 14.47 -2.91 -5.09
C PRO A 43 14.02 -2.76 -3.63
N PRO A 44 14.30 -3.76 -2.78
CA PRO A 44 13.97 -3.71 -1.36
C PRO A 44 14.82 -2.66 -0.62
N GLY A 45 14.44 -2.37 0.65
CA GLY A 45 15.17 -1.44 1.50
C GLY A 45 14.78 0.04 1.29
N ALA A 46 13.62 0.31 0.67
CA ALA A 46 13.06 1.65 0.62
C ALA A 46 12.54 2.08 2.00
N GLU A 47 12.81 3.30 2.39
CA GLU A 47 12.25 3.91 3.60
C GLU A 47 10.78 4.27 3.35
N VAL A 48 9.92 3.91 4.29
CA VAL A 48 8.47 4.11 4.19
C VAL A 48 8.04 5.15 5.20
N PHE A 49 7.37 6.18 4.74
CA PHE A 49 6.83 7.25 5.56
C PHE A 49 5.31 7.31 5.41
N LEU A 50 4.58 7.28 6.52
CA LEU A 50 3.15 7.55 6.52
C LEU A 50 2.93 9.06 6.36
N MET A 51 2.03 9.43 5.45
CA MET A 51 1.73 10.83 5.13
C MET A 51 2.96 11.71 4.85
N GLY A 52 4.02 11.09 4.33
CA GLY A 52 5.25 11.75 3.93
C GLY A 52 6.22 12.12 5.04
N SER A 53 5.84 12.01 6.32
CA SER A 53 6.64 12.48 7.46
C SER A 53 6.84 11.47 8.59
N ILE A 54 5.90 10.57 8.84
CA ILE A 54 5.98 9.61 9.95
C ILE A 54 6.71 8.35 9.48
N PRO A 55 7.91 8.05 9.99
CA PRO A 55 8.66 6.89 9.56
C PRO A 55 7.99 5.60 10.05
N LEU A 56 7.73 4.66 9.14
CA LEU A 56 7.21 3.33 9.44
C LEU A 56 8.30 2.25 9.45
N GLY A 57 9.40 2.47 8.73
CA GLY A 57 10.51 1.52 8.60
C GLY A 57 11.01 1.38 7.17
N LYS A 58 11.62 0.22 6.87
CA LYS A 58 12.14 -0.08 5.52
C LYS A 58 11.45 -1.30 4.94
N THR A 59 11.28 -1.31 3.61
CA THR A 59 10.73 -2.48 2.90
C THR A 59 11.70 -3.68 2.93
N PRO A 60 11.19 -4.91 3.08
CA PRO A 60 9.78 -5.30 3.22
C PRO A 60 9.21 -5.00 4.62
N LEU A 61 8.10 -4.27 4.69
CA LEU A 61 7.33 -4.08 5.91
C LEU A 61 6.19 -5.09 5.93
N LEU A 62 6.19 -5.96 6.95
CA LEU A 62 5.19 -7.00 7.14
C LEU A 62 4.36 -6.66 8.38
N ASP A 63 3.03 -6.76 8.26
CA ASP A 63 2.09 -6.62 9.38
C ASP A 63 2.17 -5.29 10.16
N VAL A 64 2.45 -4.19 9.49
CA VAL A 64 2.39 -2.87 10.11
C VAL A 64 0.94 -2.49 10.33
N THR A 65 0.59 -2.18 11.59
CA THR A 65 -0.73 -1.69 11.95
C THR A 65 -0.78 -0.19 11.79
N ILE A 66 -1.72 0.30 11.00
CA ILE A 66 -1.96 1.75 10.81
C ILE A 66 -3.39 2.05 11.23
N GLU A 67 -3.55 3.09 12.06
CA GLU A 67 -4.86 3.65 12.33
C GLU A 67 -5.47 4.15 11.03
N ARG A 68 -6.71 3.78 10.77
CA ARG A 68 -7.42 4.14 9.54
C ARG A 68 -7.71 5.63 9.51
N ALA A 69 -6.79 6.41 8.96
CA ALA A 69 -7.04 7.81 8.61
C ALA A 69 -7.82 7.90 7.28
N GLN A 70 -8.54 8.99 7.09
CA GLN A 70 -9.17 9.26 5.79
C GLN A 70 -8.06 9.47 4.73
N ASN A 71 -8.06 8.62 3.69
CA ASN A 71 -7.10 8.65 2.59
C ASN A 71 -5.62 8.60 3.02
N PRO A 72 -5.19 7.61 3.81
CA PRO A 72 -3.80 7.50 4.17
C PRO A 72 -2.97 7.18 2.92
N PHE A 73 -1.87 7.90 2.73
CA PHE A 73 -0.87 7.58 1.73
C PHE A 73 0.48 7.29 2.40
N VAL A 74 1.29 6.49 1.74
CA VAL A 74 2.68 6.27 2.13
C VAL A 74 3.61 6.81 1.06
N THR A 75 4.71 7.36 1.49
CA THR A 75 5.82 7.78 0.62
C THR A 75 6.96 6.80 0.79
N LEU A 76 7.40 6.22 -0.32
CA LEU A 76 8.60 5.40 -0.36
C LEU A 76 9.76 6.25 -0.86
N LYS A 77 10.88 6.21 -0.11
CA LYS A 77 12.12 6.91 -0.44
C LYS A 77 13.28 5.94 -0.48
N LYS A 78 14.07 6.00 -1.53
CA LYS A 78 15.31 5.23 -1.66
C LYS A 78 16.33 6.03 -2.42
N GLU A 79 17.56 6.01 -1.94
CA GLU A 79 18.66 6.68 -2.62
C GLU A 79 18.79 6.19 -4.08
N GLY A 80 18.98 7.11 -5.01
CA GLY A 80 19.04 6.80 -6.45
C GLY A 80 17.68 6.62 -7.13
N TYR A 81 16.57 6.66 -6.39
CA TYR A 81 15.21 6.46 -6.92
C TYR A 81 14.34 7.71 -6.74
N VAL A 82 13.27 7.78 -7.52
CA VAL A 82 12.25 8.83 -7.39
C VAL A 82 11.32 8.47 -6.24
N ASP A 83 11.02 9.42 -5.38
CA ASP A 83 10.06 9.24 -4.30
C ASP A 83 8.68 8.88 -4.86
N GLN A 84 8.04 7.86 -4.30
CA GLN A 84 6.72 7.40 -4.73
C GLN A 84 5.69 7.57 -3.63
N ASN A 85 4.55 8.18 -3.98
CA ASN A 85 3.38 8.28 -3.10
C ASN A 85 2.36 7.22 -3.50
N LEU A 86 1.93 6.41 -2.54
CA LEU A 86 1.00 5.32 -2.74
C LEU A 86 -0.19 5.48 -1.79
N LEU A 87 -1.41 5.35 -2.31
CA LEU A 87 -2.60 5.24 -1.47
C LEU A 87 -2.61 3.87 -0.78
N LEU A 88 -2.85 3.87 0.53
CA LEU A 88 -2.82 2.65 1.31
C LEU A 88 -3.97 1.70 0.95
N LYS A 89 -3.59 0.47 0.57
CA LYS A 89 -4.43 -0.71 0.48
C LYS A 89 -3.83 -1.80 1.37
N HIS A 90 -4.51 -2.92 1.56
CA HIS A 90 -4.06 -4.01 2.43
C HIS A 90 -2.67 -4.58 2.07
N ARG A 91 -2.35 -4.64 0.78
CA ARG A 91 -1.05 -5.10 0.27
C ARG A 91 -0.57 -4.15 -0.79
N TYR A 92 0.71 -3.86 -0.76
CA TYR A 92 1.35 -2.98 -1.72
C TYR A 92 2.70 -3.53 -2.14
N HIS A 93 2.92 -3.58 -3.44
CA HIS A 93 4.25 -3.77 -4.02
C HIS A 93 4.56 -2.59 -4.93
N ALA A 94 5.66 -1.89 -4.64
CA ALA A 94 6.10 -0.74 -5.40
C ALA A 94 7.34 -1.09 -6.22
N VAL A 95 7.26 -0.91 -7.53
CA VAL A 95 8.46 -0.86 -8.38
C VAL A 95 8.96 0.57 -8.38
N LEU A 96 10.11 0.80 -7.77
CA LEU A 96 10.70 2.14 -7.67
C LEU A 96 11.31 2.55 -9.00
N ASN A 97 11.08 3.82 -9.38
CA ASN A 97 11.64 4.39 -10.59
C ASN A 97 13.05 4.94 -10.30
N PRO A 98 14.14 4.43 -10.89
CA PRO A 98 15.46 5.03 -10.76
C PRO A 98 15.45 6.47 -11.27
N ARG A 99 16.19 7.37 -10.61
CA ARG A 99 16.35 8.76 -11.07
C ARG A 99 17.12 8.85 -12.38
N LYS A 100 18.03 7.90 -12.60
CA LYS A 100 18.78 7.76 -13.84
C LYS A 100 18.74 6.29 -14.24
N ILE A 101 18.01 5.98 -15.30
CA ILE A 101 18.01 4.65 -15.92
C ILE A 101 18.93 4.73 -17.13
N PRO A 102 19.99 3.89 -17.22
CA PRO A 102 20.79 3.77 -18.43
C PRO A 102 19.88 3.55 -19.63
N PHE A 103 20.25 4.15 -20.77
CA PHE A 103 19.40 4.09 -21.97
C PHE A 103 19.07 2.64 -22.36
N GLU A 104 20.06 1.76 -22.26
CA GLU A 104 19.98 0.34 -22.59
C GLU A 104 18.99 -0.44 -21.71
N GLN A 105 18.77 0.03 -20.48
CA GLN A 105 17.89 -0.64 -19.51
C GLN A 105 16.47 -0.07 -19.47
N ARG A 106 16.20 1.02 -20.20
CA ARG A 106 14.89 1.71 -20.14
C ARG A 106 13.75 0.82 -20.61
N GLU A 107 13.97 0.08 -21.68
CA GLU A 107 12.95 -0.81 -22.23
C GLU A 107 12.66 -1.97 -21.30
N GLN A 108 13.70 -2.61 -20.75
CA GLN A 108 13.54 -3.70 -19.77
C GLN A 108 12.81 -3.23 -18.52
N PHE A 109 13.16 -2.03 -18.03
CA PHE A 109 12.49 -1.44 -16.86
C PHE A 109 11.02 -1.15 -17.14
N ALA A 110 10.69 -0.60 -18.31
CA ALA A 110 9.31 -0.34 -18.73
C ALA A 110 8.52 -1.66 -18.85
N GLN A 111 9.10 -2.68 -19.43
CA GLN A 111 8.50 -4.01 -19.55
C GLN A 111 8.25 -4.65 -18.18
N LEU A 112 9.23 -4.67 -17.29
CA LEU A 112 9.09 -5.16 -15.92
C LEU A 112 7.95 -4.46 -15.20
N LYS A 113 7.90 -3.13 -15.28
CA LYS A 113 6.85 -2.34 -14.65
C LYS A 113 5.46 -2.66 -15.22
N ALA A 114 5.35 -2.87 -16.54
CA ALA A 114 4.10 -3.22 -17.19
C ALA A 114 3.63 -4.63 -16.77
N VAL A 115 4.53 -5.64 -16.72
CA VAL A 115 4.20 -6.97 -16.22
C VAL A 115 3.73 -6.90 -14.77
N ARG A 116 4.46 -6.18 -13.90
CA ARG A 116 4.05 -5.98 -12.50
C ARG A 116 2.66 -5.36 -12.39
N SER A 117 2.38 -4.35 -13.20
CA SER A 117 1.07 -3.69 -13.19
C SER A 117 -0.05 -4.67 -13.57
N LEU A 118 0.13 -5.43 -14.66
CA LEU A 118 -0.86 -6.41 -15.11
C LEU A 118 -1.10 -7.52 -14.07
N THR A 119 -0.02 -8.08 -13.53
CA THR A 119 -0.12 -9.21 -12.59
C THR A 119 -0.61 -8.82 -11.20
N LEU A 120 -0.44 -7.57 -10.76
CA LEU A 120 -0.89 -7.10 -9.44
C LEU A 120 -2.25 -6.41 -9.49
N MET A 121 -2.45 -5.51 -10.45
CA MET A 121 -3.68 -4.72 -10.54
C MET A 121 -4.80 -5.48 -11.26
N GLY A 122 -4.44 -6.28 -12.25
CA GLY A 122 -5.36 -7.11 -13.03
C GLY A 122 -5.34 -8.59 -12.62
N TYR A 123 -4.96 -8.92 -11.37
CA TYR A 123 -4.79 -10.31 -10.95
C TYR A 123 -6.04 -11.17 -11.13
N SER A 124 -7.21 -10.66 -10.73
CA SER A 124 -8.47 -11.39 -10.86
C SER A 124 -8.81 -11.70 -12.32
N GLU A 125 -8.59 -10.73 -13.19
CA GLU A 125 -8.85 -10.84 -14.62
C GLU A 125 -7.85 -11.78 -15.29
N VAL A 126 -6.57 -11.68 -14.91
CA VAL A 126 -5.53 -12.61 -15.38
C VAL A 126 -5.86 -14.04 -14.94
N GLN A 127 -6.28 -14.24 -13.69
CA GLN A 127 -6.67 -15.55 -13.17
C GLN A 127 -7.85 -16.14 -13.94
N GLN A 128 -8.90 -15.34 -14.19
CA GLN A 128 -10.05 -15.77 -14.98
C GLN A 128 -9.65 -16.11 -16.42
N ASN A 129 -8.84 -15.27 -17.06
CA ASN A 129 -8.39 -15.49 -18.42
C ASN A 129 -7.49 -16.74 -18.54
N LEU A 130 -6.63 -16.98 -17.55
CA LEU A 130 -5.82 -18.20 -17.50
C LEU A 130 -6.67 -19.45 -17.30
N ALA A 131 -7.75 -19.40 -16.51
CA ALA A 131 -8.65 -20.54 -16.30
C ALA A 131 -9.34 -20.97 -17.61
N VAL A 132 -9.67 -20.01 -18.49
CA VAL A 132 -10.32 -20.29 -19.79
C VAL A 132 -9.32 -20.42 -20.95
N GLY A 133 -8.05 -20.05 -20.73
CA GLY A 133 -6.98 -20.11 -21.73
C GLY A 133 -6.99 -18.97 -22.75
N HIS A 134 -7.84 -17.98 -22.60
CA HIS A 134 -7.89 -16.79 -23.48
C HIS A 134 -8.50 -15.58 -22.75
N GLY A 135 -8.33 -14.38 -23.31
CA GLY A 135 -8.91 -13.14 -22.80
C GLY A 135 -7.96 -11.97 -22.96
N GLU A 136 -8.47 -10.76 -22.75
CA GLU A 136 -7.77 -9.52 -23.04
C GLU A 136 -6.55 -9.31 -22.11
N TYR A 137 -6.69 -9.58 -20.81
CA TYR A 137 -5.60 -9.44 -19.84
C TYR A 137 -4.49 -10.45 -20.11
N LEU A 138 -4.84 -11.69 -20.45
CA LEU A 138 -3.86 -12.72 -20.83
C LEU A 138 -3.14 -12.35 -22.13
N ALA A 139 -3.87 -11.88 -23.14
CA ALA A 139 -3.28 -11.41 -24.40
C ALA A 139 -2.32 -10.24 -24.14
N SER A 140 -2.72 -9.26 -23.33
CA SER A 140 -1.88 -8.13 -22.94
C SER A 140 -0.63 -8.58 -22.18
N LEU A 141 -0.75 -9.56 -21.30
CA LEU A 141 0.38 -10.12 -20.55
C LEU A 141 1.36 -10.83 -21.51
N LEU A 142 0.88 -11.67 -22.41
CA LEU A 142 1.73 -12.37 -23.40
C LEU A 142 2.48 -11.41 -24.33
N VAL A 143 1.79 -10.35 -24.79
CA VAL A 143 2.42 -9.28 -25.61
C VAL A 143 3.49 -8.55 -24.79
N THR A 144 3.19 -8.21 -23.53
CA THR A 144 4.14 -7.52 -22.64
C THR A 144 5.35 -8.39 -22.32
N LEU A 145 5.16 -9.70 -22.18
CA LEU A 145 6.22 -10.69 -21.99
C LEU A 145 6.99 -10.96 -23.29
N LYS A 146 6.56 -10.39 -24.43
CA LYS A 146 7.15 -10.61 -25.78
C LYS A 146 7.16 -12.08 -26.20
N VAL A 147 6.13 -12.84 -25.83
CA VAL A 147 5.99 -14.26 -26.19
C VAL A 147 5.60 -14.37 -27.66
N PRO A 148 6.39 -15.08 -28.50
CA PRO A 148 6.03 -15.33 -29.89
C PRO A 148 4.71 -16.13 -29.99
N GLU A 149 3.92 -15.91 -31.05
CA GLU A 149 2.66 -16.64 -31.27
C GLU A 149 2.83 -18.16 -31.24
N SER A 150 3.93 -18.68 -31.80
CA SER A 150 4.23 -20.10 -31.77
C SER A 150 4.45 -20.70 -30.40
N GLU A 151 4.77 -19.87 -29.38
CA GLU A 151 5.08 -20.29 -28.02
C GLU A 151 3.98 -19.94 -27.03
N GLN A 152 2.96 -19.19 -27.45
CA GLN A 152 1.89 -18.72 -26.55
C GLN A 152 1.17 -19.87 -25.83
N GLY A 153 0.88 -20.97 -26.53
CA GLY A 153 0.25 -22.13 -25.90
C GLY A 153 1.09 -22.76 -24.77
N ASN A 154 2.41 -22.74 -24.91
CA ASN A 154 3.31 -23.19 -23.85
C ASN A 154 3.40 -22.19 -22.70
N ALA A 155 3.52 -20.91 -23.03
CA ALA A 155 3.56 -19.84 -22.04
C ALA A 155 2.26 -19.79 -21.21
N ILE A 156 1.10 -19.99 -21.82
CA ILE A 156 -0.18 -20.06 -21.12
C ILE A 156 -0.17 -21.20 -20.07
N ARG A 157 0.30 -22.39 -20.45
CA ARG A 157 0.41 -23.51 -19.49
C ARG A 157 1.35 -23.20 -18.34
N GLN A 158 2.50 -22.61 -18.63
CA GLN A 158 3.44 -22.18 -17.59
C GLN A 158 2.79 -21.15 -16.65
N LEU A 159 2.09 -20.15 -17.17
CA LEU A 159 1.39 -19.17 -16.37
C LEU A 159 0.28 -19.78 -15.53
N GLN A 160 -0.45 -20.79 -16.04
CA GLN A 160 -1.45 -21.55 -15.30
C GLN A 160 -0.82 -22.33 -14.12
N GLU A 161 0.34 -22.94 -14.31
CA GLU A 161 1.08 -23.61 -13.25
C GLU A 161 1.58 -22.60 -12.20
N LEU A 162 2.15 -21.49 -12.63
CA LEU A 162 2.63 -20.44 -11.72
C LEU A 162 1.51 -19.86 -10.86
N ILE A 163 0.33 -19.57 -11.43
CA ILE A 163 -0.77 -18.99 -10.67
C ILE A 163 -1.38 -20.02 -9.71
N ALA A 164 -1.41 -21.29 -10.08
CA ALA A 164 -1.89 -22.37 -9.21
C ALA A 164 -0.95 -22.62 -8.00
N ASP A 165 0.35 -22.38 -8.19
CA ASP A 165 1.40 -22.54 -7.18
C ASP A 165 1.67 -21.24 -6.37
N SER A 166 0.89 -20.20 -6.56
CA SER A 166 1.08 -18.91 -5.90
C SER A 166 -0.01 -18.65 -4.88
N GLU A 167 0.40 -18.27 -3.66
CA GLU A 167 -0.54 -17.96 -2.58
C GLU A 167 -1.18 -16.56 -2.75
N ASP A 168 -0.46 -15.65 -3.41
CA ASP A 168 -0.91 -14.27 -3.56
C ASP A 168 -0.44 -13.64 -4.89
N PRO A 169 -1.05 -12.48 -5.29
CA PRO A 169 -0.70 -11.79 -6.53
C PRO A 169 0.78 -11.38 -6.63
N LEU A 170 1.42 -11.08 -5.49
CA LEU A 170 2.81 -10.66 -5.47
C LEU A 170 3.73 -11.83 -5.78
N GLU A 171 3.49 -12.97 -5.14
CA GLU A 171 4.23 -14.21 -5.40
C GLU A 171 4.09 -14.64 -6.86
N PHE A 172 2.86 -14.61 -7.39
CA PHE A 172 2.63 -14.88 -8.81
C PHE A 172 3.43 -13.93 -9.70
N SER A 173 3.38 -12.63 -9.41
CA SER A 173 4.14 -11.64 -10.18
C SER A 173 5.65 -11.89 -10.14
N ASP A 174 6.19 -12.25 -8.98
CA ASP A 174 7.62 -12.57 -8.82
C ASP A 174 8.01 -13.80 -9.62
N LYS A 175 7.22 -14.88 -9.55
CA LYS A 175 7.42 -16.11 -10.32
C LYS A 175 7.36 -15.85 -11.83
N VAL A 176 6.41 -15.02 -12.29
CA VAL A 176 6.33 -14.63 -13.71
C VAL A 176 7.60 -13.90 -14.16
N LEU A 177 8.07 -12.92 -13.39
CA LEU A 177 9.28 -12.19 -13.74
C LEU A 177 10.52 -13.09 -13.75
N ASP A 178 10.60 -14.03 -12.83
CA ASP A 178 11.70 -15.01 -12.79
C ASP A 178 11.66 -15.98 -13.96
N GLN A 179 10.49 -16.52 -14.27
CA GLN A 179 10.29 -17.48 -15.35
C GLN A 179 10.63 -16.88 -16.72
N PHE A 180 10.24 -15.63 -16.95
CA PHE A 180 10.47 -14.93 -18.21
C PHE A 180 11.74 -14.06 -18.20
N HIS A 181 12.62 -14.27 -17.22
CA HIS A 181 13.95 -13.62 -17.11
C HIS A 181 13.93 -12.09 -17.12
N LEU A 182 12.86 -11.49 -16.63
CA LEU A 182 12.70 -10.05 -16.53
C LEU A 182 13.32 -9.50 -15.23
N LYS A 183 14.65 -9.64 -15.11
CA LYS A 183 15.41 -9.06 -14.00
C LYS A 183 16.26 -7.92 -14.51
N ILE A 184 16.22 -6.78 -13.79
CA ILE A 184 17.19 -5.71 -14.03
C ILE A 184 18.49 -6.16 -13.39
N SER A 185 19.57 -6.21 -14.19
CA SER A 185 20.92 -6.46 -13.67
C SER A 185 21.26 -5.38 -12.65
N ARG A 186 21.65 -5.79 -11.44
CA ARG A 186 22.06 -4.90 -10.36
C ARG A 186 23.58 -4.93 -10.26
N ASP A 187 24.22 -4.39 -11.27
CA ASP A 187 25.65 -4.13 -11.20
C ASP A 187 25.93 -2.80 -10.49
#